data_838965da874d71692dcd49f622685c38
#
_entry.id   838965da874d71692dcd49f622685c38
#
_cell.length_a   1.000
_cell.length_b   1.000
_cell.length_c   1.000
_cell.angle_alpha   90.00
_cell.angle_beta   90.00
_cell.angle_gamma   90.00
#
_symmetry.space_group_name_H-M   'P 1'
#
loop_
_entity.id
_entity.type
_entity.pdbx_description
1 polymer ?
#
loop_
_entity_poly.entity_id
_entity_poly.type
_entity_poly.pdbx_seq_one_letter_code
_entity_poly.pdbx_strand_id
1 'polypeptide(L)'
;MSDARSLPVLMYHHVSNKPGLVTLSPHTFRSQMRWLAGSGWKTVTAAEVELFYLGGKLPRKSVMLTFDDGWLDNWSQVFPVLREFGLHAHIFLITGLIGDGPVRERVDDTPSHRECEEYIKQGLADNVMLRWSEIREMRSSGLVEFHSHTHTHRRWDLMPGITNPLELLRADILLSRERMKDMLGSCSRHLCWPEGWYHPDYIRIAGELGFTCLYTTERRMNTPQHGACQIGRISTKERESSGWLKRRLFCYTTPVFSSLLALHKGPRLSWN
;
A
#
# COMPACT_ATOMS: atom_id res chain seq x y z
N MET A 1 28.19 6.69 -5.44
CA MET A 1 26.83 6.91 -6.02
C MET A 1 26.14 7.94 -5.14
N SER A 2 25.40 8.90 -5.72
CA SER A 2 24.68 9.91 -4.92
C SER A 2 23.47 9.27 -4.21
N ASP A 3 23.19 9.75 -2.99
CA ASP A 3 22.08 9.26 -2.15
C ASP A 3 20.73 9.79 -2.65
N ALA A 4 19.66 9.05 -2.33
CA ALA A 4 18.29 9.48 -2.58
C ALA A 4 17.94 10.68 -1.70
N ARG A 5 17.41 11.75 -2.31
CA ARG A 5 16.92 12.94 -1.60
C ARG A 5 15.46 12.78 -1.14
N SER A 6 14.73 11.90 -1.79
CA SER A 6 13.35 11.57 -1.51
C SER A 6 13.05 10.13 -1.89
N LEU A 7 12.02 9.55 -1.29
CA LEU A 7 11.54 8.21 -1.57
C LEU A 7 10.15 8.28 -2.22
N PRO A 8 10.02 8.11 -3.54
CA PRO A 8 8.72 7.93 -4.18
C PRO A 8 8.05 6.64 -3.69
N VAL A 9 6.76 6.71 -3.38
CA VAL A 9 5.94 5.55 -2.99
C VAL A 9 4.80 5.42 -3.98
N LEU A 10 4.78 4.34 -4.74
CA LEU A 10 3.73 4.04 -5.72
C LEU A 10 2.59 3.27 -5.05
N MET A 11 1.36 3.67 -5.33
CA MET A 11 0.16 3.08 -4.78
C MET A 11 -0.66 2.38 -5.87
N TYR A 12 -0.82 1.09 -5.72
CA TYR A 12 -1.66 0.20 -6.52
C TYR A 12 -2.76 -0.41 -5.65
N HIS A 13 -3.76 -1.02 -6.28
CA HIS A 13 -4.77 -1.86 -5.63
C HIS A 13 -4.96 -3.13 -6.46
N HIS A 14 -5.76 -3.05 -7.53
CA HIS A 14 -6.01 -4.15 -8.44
C HIS A 14 -5.07 -4.20 -9.64
N VAL A 15 -4.72 -5.42 -10.03
CA VAL A 15 -4.13 -5.74 -11.35
C VAL A 15 -5.04 -6.77 -12.01
N SER A 16 -5.95 -6.32 -12.88
CA SER A 16 -6.98 -7.14 -13.49
C SER A 16 -7.27 -6.72 -14.93
N ASN A 17 -7.71 -7.66 -15.76
CA ASN A 17 -8.20 -7.40 -17.12
C ASN A 17 -9.54 -6.65 -17.13
N LYS A 18 -10.27 -6.65 -16.02
CA LYS A 18 -11.55 -5.94 -15.90
C LYS A 18 -11.29 -4.49 -15.45
N PRO A 19 -11.70 -3.49 -16.24
CA PRO A 19 -11.46 -2.10 -15.91
C PRO A 19 -12.19 -1.68 -14.63
N GLY A 20 -11.56 -0.79 -13.85
CA GLY A 20 -12.11 -0.29 -12.59
C GLY A 20 -11.43 0.98 -12.10
N LEU A 21 -11.97 1.55 -11.04
CA LEU A 21 -11.53 2.85 -10.50
C LEU A 21 -10.06 2.86 -10.09
N VAL A 22 -9.60 1.79 -9.46
CA VAL A 22 -8.24 1.62 -8.88
C VAL A 22 -7.51 0.43 -9.51
N THR A 23 -7.80 0.14 -10.77
CA THR A 23 -7.32 -1.04 -11.48
C THR A 23 -6.30 -0.67 -12.55
N LEU A 24 -5.22 -1.46 -12.64
CA LEU A 24 -4.31 -1.52 -13.76
C LEU A 24 -4.50 -2.85 -14.52
N SER A 25 -4.38 -2.82 -15.85
CA SER A 25 -4.30 -4.09 -16.59
C SER A 25 -2.97 -4.81 -16.31
N PRO A 26 -2.94 -6.16 -16.37
CA PRO A 26 -1.70 -6.93 -16.23
C PRO A 26 -0.62 -6.50 -17.21
N HIS A 27 -1.02 -6.14 -18.45
CA HIS A 27 -0.10 -5.63 -19.47
C HIS A 27 0.56 -4.31 -19.03
N THR A 28 -0.23 -3.34 -18.57
CA THR A 28 0.27 -2.03 -18.12
C THR A 28 1.17 -2.21 -16.89
N PHE A 29 0.74 -2.99 -15.92
CA PHE A 29 1.53 -3.29 -14.72
C PHE A 29 2.88 -3.93 -15.07
N ARG A 30 2.88 -5.00 -15.88
CA ARG A 30 4.10 -5.67 -16.33
C ARG A 30 5.04 -4.72 -17.09
N SER A 31 4.50 -3.83 -17.94
CA SER A 31 5.28 -2.81 -18.65
C SER A 31 5.97 -1.84 -17.68
N GLN A 32 5.27 -1.39 -16.64
CA GLN A 32 5.83 -0.53 -15.60
C GLN A 32 6.94 -1.25 -14.81
N MET A 33 6.72 -2.50 -14.38
CA MET A 33 7.70 -3.29 -13.63
C MET A 33 8.95 -3.59 -14.46
N ARG A 34 8.78 -3.99 -15.72
CA ARG A 34 9.91 -4.18 -16.66
C ARG A 34 10.73 -2.90 -16.80
N TRP A 35 10.06 -1.76 -16.92
CA TRP A 35 10.76 -0.49 -17.03
C TRP A 35 11.53 -0.14 -15.73
N LEU A 36 10.94 -0.33 -14.56
CA LEU A 36 11.62 -0.11 -13.28
C LEU A 36 12.90 -0.94 -13.18
N ALA A 37 12.79 -2.25 -13.38
CA ALA A 37 13.92 -3.18 -13.31
C ALA A 37 15.01 -2.82 -14.35
N GLY A 38 14.61 -2.60 -15.62
CA GLY A 38 15.56 -2.28 -16.70
C GLY A 38 16.18 -0.89 -16.60
N SER A 39 15.59 0.04 -15.83
CA SER A 39 16.12 1.41 -15.66
C SER A 39 16.99 1.58 -14.41
N GLY A 40 17.26 0.49 -13.68
CA GLY A 40 18.12 0.47 -12.49
C GLY A 40 17.49 1.12 -11.26
N TRP A 41 16.15 1.15 -11.18
CA TRP A 41 15.46 1.47 -9.96
C TRP A 41 15.56 0.30 -8.97
N LYS A 42 15.73 0.63 -7.69
CA LYS A 42 15.76 -0.31 -6.58
C LYS A 42 14.44 -0.20 -5.80
N THR A 43 13.72 -1.30 -5.69
CA THR A 43 12.59 -1.37 -4.77
C THR A 43 13.10 -1.59 -3.35
N VAL A 44 12.53 -0.87 -2.38
CA VAL A 44 13.01 -0.86 -1.00
C VAL A 44 12.17 -1.74 -0.09
N THR A 45 12.78 -2.30 0.95
CA THR A 45 12.14 -3.03 2.04
C THR A 45 11.59 -2.08 3.12
N ALA A 46 10.73 -2.58 4.02
CA ALA A 46 10.23 -1.82 5.16
C ALA A 46 11.37 -1.30 6.06
N ALA A 47 12.36 -2.12 6.32
CA ALA A 47 13.53 -1.73 7.10
C ALA A 47 14.33 -0.58 6.43
N GLU A 48 14.47 -0.59 5.11
CA GLU A 48 15.12 0.49 4.36
C GLU A 48 14.27 1.78 4.39
N VAL A 49 12.93 1.68 4.37
CA VAL A 49 12.05 2.85 4.56
C VAL A 49 12.21 3.44 5.95
N GLU A 50 12.20 2.61 7.00
CA GLU A 50 12.43 3.06 8.38
C GLU A 50 13.81 3.74 8.51
N LEU A 51 14.86 3.10 7.97
CA LEU A 51 16.22 3.64 7.96
C LEU A 51 16.28 5.01 7.26
N PHE A 52 15.62 5.17 6.12
CA PHE A 52 15.57 6.44 5.39
C PHE A 52 14.99 7.57 6.24
N TYR A 53 13.89 7.33 6.96
CA TYR A 53 13.29 8.36 7.82
C TYR A 53 14.11 8.64 9.09
N LEU A 54 14.98 7.74 9.49
CA LEU A 54 15.98 7.96 10.55
C LEU A 54 17.27 8.67 10.04
N GLY A 55 17.29 9.12 8.80
CA GLY A 55 18.43 9.81 8.18
C GLY A 55 19.45 8.88 7.51
N GLY A 56 19.14 7.59 7.40
CA GLY A 56 19.95 6.64 6.66
C GLY A 56 19.91 6.86 5.15
N LYS A 57 20.86 6.27 4.44
CA LYS A 57 21.09 6.51 3.02
C LYS A 57 20.47 5.41 2.17
N LEU A 58 19.74 5.80 1.13
CA LEU A 58 19.25 4.93 0.07
C LEU A 58 19.92 5.26 -1.26
N PRO A 59 20.05 4.30 -2.18
CA PRO A 59 20.46 4.58 -3.56
C PRO A 59 19.56 5.63 -4.22
N ARG A 60 20.12 6.49 -5.06
CA ARG A 60 19.41 7.60 -5.73
C ARG A 60 18.11 7.17 -6.44
N LYS A 61 18.08 6.00 -7.06
CA LYS A 61 16.93 5.45 -7.74
C LYS A 61 16.23 4.42 -6.86
N SER A 62 15.78 4.84 -5.68
CA SER A 62 14.97 4.02 -4.77
C SER A 62 13.48 4.35 -4.91
N VAL A 63 12.63 3.34 -4.87
CA VAL A 63 11.17 3.45 -4.97
C VAL A 63 10.50 2.39 -4.10
N MET A 64 9.41 2.72 -3.45
CA MET A 64 8.57 1.76 -2.73
C MET A 64 7.34 1.41 -3.59
N LEU A 65 7.06 0.12 -3.75
CA LEU A 65 5.83 -0.36 -4.39
C LEU A 65 4.84 -0.77 -3.30
N THR A 66 3.65 -0.18 -3.30
CA THR A 66 2.61 -0.52 -2.32
C THR A 66 1.32 -0.95 -3.01
N PHE A 67 0.65 -1.94 -2.42
CA PHE A 67 -0.66 -2.43 -2.84
C PHE A 67 -1.60 -2.37 -1.64
N ASP A 68 -2.81 -1.86 -1.83
CA ASP A 68 -3.78 -1.75 -0.75
C ASP A 68 -4.79 -2.91 -0.77
N ASP A 69 -5.46 -3.12 0.36
CA ASP A 69 -6.58 -4.02 0.63
C ASP A 69 -6.21 -5.50 0.77
N GLY A 70 -5.31 -6.03 -0.06
CA GLY A 70 -4.97 -7.47 -0.07
C GLY A 70 -5.90 -8.29 -0.97
N TRP A 71 -6.12 -7.83 -2.21
CA TRP A 71 -6.94 -8.50 -3.21
C TRP A 71 -6.31 -9.79 -3.75
N LEU A 72 -7.15 -10.74 -4.18
CA LEU A 72 -6.71 -12.01 -4.78
C LEU A 72 -5.80 -11.82 -6.00
N ASP A 73 -6.01 -10.77 -6.79
CA ASP A 73 -5.16 -10.48 -7.95
C ASP A 73 -3.71 -10.13 -7.57
N ASN A 74 -3.46 -9.73 -6.33
CA ASN A 74 -2.08 -9.57 -5.85
C ASN A 74 -1.34 -10.92 -5.80
N TRP A 75 -2.03 -12.02 -5.55
CA TRP A 75 -1.50 -13.38 -5.68
C TRP A 75 -1.38 -13.82 -7.14
N SER A 76 -2.46 -13.65 -7.92
CA SER A 76 -2.58 -14.22 -9.26
C SER A 76 -1.80 -13.45 -10.31
N GLN A 77 -1.80 -12.11 -10.25
CA GLN A 77 -1.28 -11.22 -11.29
C GLN A 77 -0.02 -10.47 -10.86
N VAL A 78 0.00 -9.94 -9.63
CA VAL A 78 1.11 -9.11 -9.14
C VAL A 78 2.33 -9.96 -8.81
N PHE A 79 2.17 -10.96 -7.95
CA PHE A 79 3.30 -11.73 -7.43
C PHE A 79 4.14 -12.44 -8.50
N PRO A 80 3.58 -13.05 -9.58
CA PRO A 80 4.38 -13.59 -10.67
C PRO A 80 5.27 -12.56 -11.35
N VAL A 81 4.76 -11.34 -11.54
CA VAL A 81 5.52 -10.25 -12.18
C VAL A 81 6.63 -9.73 -11.26
N LEU A 82 6.37 -9.63 -9.95
CA LEU A 82 7.41 -9.27 -8.98
C LEU A 82 8.55 -10.30 -8.98
N ARG A 83 8.22 -11.59 -9.02
CA ARG A 83 9.22 -12.68 -9.11
C ARG A 83 10.03 -12.62 -10.40
N GLU A 84 9.38 -12.38 -11.52
CA GLU A 84 10.05 -12.30 -12.84
C GLU A 84 11.10 -11.19 -12.87
N PHE A 85 10.79 -10.03 -12.29
CA PHE A 85 11.69 -8.86 -12.34
C PHE A 85 12.54 -8.69 -11.07
N GLY A 86 12.41 -9.55 -10.08
CA GLY A 86 13.13 -9.44 -8.80
C GLY A 86 12.82 -8.16 -8.05
N LEU A 87 11.55 -7.73 -8.06
CA LEU A 87 11.10 -6.49 -7.43
C LEU A 87 10.44 -6.77 -6.08
N HIS A 88 10.76 -5.92 -5.09
CA HIS A 88 10.16 -5.98 -3.76
C HIS A 88 8.91 -5.12 -3.69
N ALA A 89 7.88 -5.58 -2.97
CA ALA A 89 6.61 -4.87 -2.79
C ALA A 89 6.04 -5.02 -1.37
N HIS A 90 5.11 -4.13 -1.04
CA HIS A 90 4.43 -4.05 0.25
C HIS A 90 2.93 -4.14 0.04
N ILE A 91 2.24 -5.01 0.77
CA ILE A 91 0.79 -5.15 0.70
C ILE A 91 0.19 -4.77 2.05
N PHE A 92 -0.70 -3.78 2.04
CA PHE A 92 -1.48 -3.35 3.20
C PHE A 92 -2.78 -4.15 3.26
N LEU A 93 -2.95 -4.95 4.31
CA LEU A 93 -4.04 -5.91 4.45
C LEU A 93 -5.20 -5.35 5.27
N ILE A 94 -6.42 -5.48 4.76
CA ILE A 94 -7.65 -5.39 5.55
C ILE A 94 -7.79 -6.74 6.27
N THR A 95 -7.23 -6.86 7.47
CA THR A 95 -7.03 -8.16 8.11
C THR A 95 -8.31 -8.91 8.48
N GLY A 96 -9.45 -8.21 8.56
CA GLY A 96 -10.75 -8.82 8.78
C GLY A 96 -11.38 -9.46 7.53
N LEU A 97 -10.81 -9.20 6.35
CA LEU A 97 -11.31 -9.75 5.07
C LEU A 97 -10.42 -10.87 4.52
N ILE A 98 -9.22 -11.08 5.10
CA ILE A 98 -8.30 -12.13 4.65
C ILE A 98 -8.84 -13.50 5.02
N GLY A 99 -8.94 -14.37 4.01
CA GLY A 99 -9.48 -15.70 4.14
C GLY A 99 -8.53 -16.73 4.77
N ASP A 100 -9.10 -17.82 5.24
CA ASP A 100 -8.40 -19.02 5.65
C ASP A 100 -8.53 -20.10 4.55
N GLY A 101 -7.67 -21.12 4.58
CA GLY A 101 -7.71 -22.23 3.62
C GLY A 101 -6.39 -22.45 2.88
N PRO A 102 -6.34 -23.44 1.98
CA PRO A 102 -5.13 -23.74 1.20
C PRO A 102 -4.84 -22.65 0.18
N VAL A 103 -3.59 -22.62 -0.28
CA VAL A 103 -3.16 -21.79 -1.42
C VAL A 103 -4.00 -22.17 -2.65
N ARG A 104 -4.54 -21.15 -3.32
CA ARG A 104 -5.31 -21.36 -4.56
C ARG A 104 -4.40 -21.42 -5.78
N GLU A 105 -4.86 -22.12 -6.80
CA GLU A 105 -4.30 -21.97 -8.13
C GLU A 105 -4.46 -20.52 -8.60
N ARG A 106 -3.52 -20.05 -9.41
CA ARG A 106 -3.60 -18.71 -9.97
C ARG A 106 -4.70 -18.64 -11.01
N VAL A 107 -5.51 -17.60 -10.91
CA VAL A 107 -6.59 -17.32 -11.86
C VAL A 107 -6.22 -16.12 -12.72
N ASP A 108 -6.46 -16.25 -14.03
CA ASP A 108 -6.17 -15.16 -14.98
C ASP A 108 -7.31 -14.14 -15.03
N ASP A 109 -8.55 -14.57 -14.80
CA ASP A 109 -9.72 -13.70 -14.80
C ASP A 109 -10.16 -13.42 -13.35
N THR A 110 -9.80 -12.24 -12.85
CA THR A 110 -10.22 -11.75 -11.53
C THR A 110 -11.39 -10.79 -11.68
N PRO A 111 -12.33 -10.73 -10.71
CA PRO A 111 -13.44 -9.80 -10.75
C PRO A 111 -12.99 -8.33 -10.81
N SER A 112 -13.83 -7.45 -11.36
CA SER A 112 -13.61 -6.00 -11.29
C SER A 112 -13.72 -5.50 -9.84
N HIS A 113 -13.19 -4.33 -9.55
CA HIS A 113 -13.29 -3.72 -8.22
C HIS A 113 -14.74 -3.68 -7.70
N ARG A 114 -15.70 -3.29 -8.54
CA ARG A 114 -17.14 -3.26 -8.17
C ARG A 114 -17.68 -4.64 -7.85
N GLU A 115 -17.33 -5.65 -8.63
CA GLU A 115 -17.74 -7.04 -8.35
C GLU A 115 -17.11 -7.54 -7.04
N CYS A 116 -15.86 -7.18 -6.77
CA CYS A 116 -15.18 -7.52 -5.52
C CYS A 116 -15.88 -6.90 -4.31
N GLU A 117 -16.27 -5.61 -4.38
CA GLU A 117 -17.05 -4.97 -3.33
C GLU A 117 -18.39 -5.65 -3.10
N GLU A 118 -19.05 -6.10 -4.17
CA GLU A 118 -20.32 -6.82 -4.06
C GLU A 118 -20.15 -8.20 -3.40
N TYR A 119 -19.10 -8.96 -3.76
CA TYR A 119 -18.76 -10.20 -3.06
C TYR A 119 -18.53 -9.98 -1.57
N ILE A 120 -17.83 -8.92 -1.18
CA ILE A 120 -17.59 -8.59 0.24
C ILE A 120 -18.91 -8.28 0.95
N LYS A 121 -19.81 -7.49 0.36
CA LYS A 121 -21.14 -7.18 0.93
C LYS A 121 -22.00 -8.43 1.15
N GLN A 122 -21.84 -9.43 0.29
CA GLN A 122 -22.53 -10.71 0.39
C GLN A 122 -21.88 -11.70 1.39
N GLY A 123 -20.79 -11.30 2.06
CA GLY A 123 -20.04 -12.17 2.97
C GLY A 123 -19.14 -13.19 2.26
N LEU A 124 -18.88 -12.99 0.96
CA LEU A 124 -18.08 -13.88 0.11
C LEU A 124 -16.65 -13.32 -0.13
N ALA A 125 -16.08 -12.66 0.87
CA ALA A 125 -14.77 -12.04 0.78
C ALA A 125 -13.67 -13.02 0.35
N ASP A 126 -13.73 -14.29 0.78
CA ASP A 126 -12.75 -15.31 0.41
C ASP A 126 -12.63 -15.54 -1.11
N ASN A 127 -13.64 -15.19 -1.89
CA ASN A 127 -13.59 -15.31 -3.35
C ASN A 127 -12.70 -14.25 -4.02
N VAL A 128 -12.44 -13.14 -3.35
CA VAL A 128 -11.81 -11.96 -3.94
C VAL A 128 -10.63 -11.40 -3.14
N MET A 129 -10.47 -11.83 -1.89
CA MET A 129 -9.37 -11.42 -1.03
C MET A 129 -8.28 -12.52 -0.97
N LEU A 130 -7.07 -12.13 -0.56
CA LEU A 130 -6.00 -13.08 -0.26
C LEU A 130 -6.39 -14.04 0.87
N ARG A 131 -5.73 -15.20 0.90
CA ARG A 131 -5.71 -16.12 2.05
C ARG A 131 -4.39 -16.02 2.80
N TRP A 132 -4.42 -16.29 4.09
CA TRP A 132 -3.19 -16.31 4.91
C TRP A 132 -2.15 -17.31 4.43
N SER A 133 -2.55 -18.40 3.77
CA SER A 133 -1.64 -19.35 3.14
C SER A 133 -0.86 -18.73 1.98
N GLU A 134 -1.55 -17.98 1.11
CA GLU A 134 -0.95 -17.25 -0.01
C GLU A 134 -0.03 -16.13 0.47
N ILE A 135 -0.43 -15.41 1.52
CA ILE A 135 0.37 -14.39 2.18
C ILE A 135 1.68 -14.99 2.72
N ARG A 136 1.62 -16.15 3.37
CA ARG A 136 2.82 -16.84 3.86
C ARG A 136 3.73 -17.28 2.72
N GLU A 137 3.18 -17.77 1.61
CA GLU A 137 3.98 -18.15 0.44
C GLU A 137 4.64 -16.93 -0.22
N MET A 138 3.90 -15.84 -0.42
CA MET A 138 4.46 -14.58 -0.96
C MET A 138 5.57 -14.05 -0.03
N ARG A 139 5.36 -14.05 1.27
CA ARG A 139 6.34 -13.60 2.27
C ARG A 139 7.60 -14.47 2.26
N SER A 140 7.47 -15.78 2.12
CA SER A 140 8.61 -16.72 2.10
C SER A 140 9.55 -16.52 0.92
N SER A 141 9.05 -15.90 -0.16
CA SER A 141 9.87 -15.53 -1.31
C SER A 141 10.90 -14.41 -1.02
N GLY A 142 10.72 -13.67 0.09
CA GLY A 142 11.50 -12.48 0.41
C GLY A 142 11.20 -11.25 -0.45
N LEU A 143 10.23 -11.33 -1.37
CA LEU A 143 9.87 -10.23 -2.28
C LEU A 143 8.65 -9.42 -1.82
N VAL A 144 7.88 -9.93 -0.86
CA VAL A 144 6.66 -9.25 -0.42
C VAL A 144 6.61 -9.14 1.09
N GLU A 145 6.40 -7.94 1.59
CA GLU A 145 6.14 -7.63 2.99
C GLU A 145 4.68 -7.23 3.18
N PHE A 146 4.12 -7.57 4.35
CA PHE A 146 2.72 -7.34 4.66
C PHE A 146 2.57 -6.41 5.86
N HIS A 147 1.62 -5.48 5.76
CA HIS A 147 1.40 -4.41 6.69
C HIS A 147 -0.10 -4.21 6.96
N SER A 148 -0.43 -3.43 7.99
CA SER A 148 -1.82 -3.17 8.36
C SER A 148 -2.49 -2.14 7.44
N HIS A 149 -3.72 -2.46 7.00
CA HIS A 149 -4.69 -1.51 6.44
C HIS A 149 -5.93 -1.41 7.34
N THR A 150 -5.72 -1.50 8.66
CA THR A 150 -6.70 -1.71 9.71
C THR A 150 -7.38 -3.09 9.63
N HIS A 151 -8.33 -3.39 10.52
CA HIS A 151 -9.04 -4.66 10.52
C HIS A 151 -10.26 -4.64 9.59
N THR A 152 -11.02 -3.54 9.61
CA THR A 152 -12.31 -3.44 8.91
C THR A 152 -12.32 -2.45 7.76
N HIS A 153 -11.27 -1.64 7.56
CA HIS A 153 -11.19 -0.55 6.58
C HIS A 153 -12.28 0.53 6.77
N ARG A 154 -12.84 0.67 7.97
CA ARG A 154 -13.95 1.60 8.21
C ARG A 154 -13.47 3.01 8.51
N ARG A 155 -14.23 3.97 7.97
CA ARG A 155 -14.16 5.39 8.32
C ARG A 155 -15.07 5.63 9.52
N TRP A 156 -14.56 5.35 10.73
CA TRP A 156 -15.31 5.47 11.98
C TRP A 156 -15.84 6.90 12.23
N ASP A 157 -15.12 7.91 11.73
CA ASP A 157 -15.48 9.33 11.77
C ASP A 157 -16.71 9.68 10.92
N LEU A 158 -17.04 8.89 9.91
CA LEU A 158 -18.16 9.12 9.01
C LEU A 158 -19.37 8.22 9.28
N MET A 159 -19.26 7.29 10.22
CA MET A 159 -20.34 6.32 10.46
C MET A 159 -21.48 6.95 11.30
N PRO A 160 -22.75 6.89 10.83
CA PRO A 160 -23.88 7.44 11.57
C PRO A 160 -24.06 6.78 12.94
N GLY A 161 -24.38 7.58 13.96
CA GLY A 161 -24.66 7.08 15.31
C GLY A 161 -23.43 6.69 16.15
N ILE A 162 -22.21 6.86 15.62
CA ILE A 162 -20.99 6.62 16.38
C ILE A 162 -20.69 7.82 17.28
N THR A 163 -20.61 7.57 18.60
CA THR A 163 -20.26 8.59 19.61
C THR A 163 -18.78 8.58 19.96
N ASN A 164 -18.10 7.44 19.83
CA ASN A 164 -16.70 7.23 20.22
C ASN A 164 -15.83 6.71 19.07
N PRO A 165 -15.66 7.47 17.96
CA PRO A 165 -14.93 7.01 16.79
C PRO A 165 -13.46 6.69 17.05
N LEU A 166 -12.81 7.39 18.01
CA LEU A 166 -11.40 7.15 18.35
C LEU A 166 -11.18 5.83 19.10
N GLU A 167 -12.12 5.44 19.98
CA GLU A 167 -12.05 4.15 20.66
C GLU A 167 -12.25 2.99 19.68
N LEU A 168 -13.20 3.12 18.74
CA LEU A 168 -13.43 2.14 17.70
C LEU A 168 -12.25 2.02 16.74
N LEU A 169 -11.64 3.15 16.37
CA LEU A 169 -10.42 3.14 15.57
C LEU A 169 -9.28 2.42 16.31
N ARG A 170 -9.09 2.71 17.60
CA ARG A 170 -8.07 2.04 18.42
C ARG A 170 -8.30 0.53 18.44
N ALA A 171 -9.52 0.09 18.68
CA ALA A 171 -9.87 -1.33 18.69
C ALA A 171 -9.62 -1.99 17.31
N ASP A 172 -9.98 -1.32 16.24
CA ASP A 172 -9.80 -1.78 14.87
C ASP A 172 -8.32 -1.95 14.50
N ILE A 173 -7.47 -0.98 14.83
CA ILE A 173 -6.02 -1.07 14.61
C ILE A 173 -5.41 -2.17 15.49
N LEU A 174 -5.83 -2.29 16.74
CA LEU A 174 -5.36 -3.32 17.66
C LEU A 174 -5.71 -4.72 17.15
N LEU A 175 -6.95 -4.95 16.73
CA LEU A 175 -7.38 -6.21 16.11
C LEU A 175 -6.55 -6.57 14.89
N SER A 176 -6.28 -5.60 14.01
CA SER A 176 -5.41 -5.81 12.86
C SER A 176 -4.01 -6.25 13.28
N ARG A 177 -3.43 -5.56 14.27
CA ARG A 177 -2.09 -5.87 14.78
C ARG A 177 -2.02 -7.27 15.39
N GLU A 178 -3.00 -7.65 16.20
CA GLU A 178 -3.07 -8.96 16.82
C GLU A 178 -3.24 -10.05 15.77
N ARG A 179 -4.18 -9.86 14.82
CA ARG A 179 -4.38 -10.84 13.73
C ARG A 179 -3.11 -11.06 12.91
N MET A 180 -2.37 -10.01 12.60
CA MET A 180 -1.08 -10.15 11.90
C MET A 180 -0.05 -10.89 12.75
N LYS A 181 0.02 -10.64 14.05
CA LYS A 181 0.93 -11.39 14.96
C LYS A 181 0.58 -12.86 14.99
N ASP A 182 -0.70 -13.20 15.12
CA ASP A 182 -1.18 -14.58 15.16
C ASP A 182 -0.87 -15.34 13.88
N MET A 183 -1.09 -14.70 12.74
CA MET A 183 -0.99 -15.35 11.43
C MET A 183 0.42 -15.35 10.83
N LEU A 184 1.25 -14.35 11.20
CA LEU A 184 2.58 -14.13 10.62
C LEU A 184 3.71 -14.14 11.67
N GLY A 185 3.41 -14.32 12.96
CA GLY A 185 4.37 -14.27 14.06
C GLY A 185 4.85 -12.87 14.43
N SER A 186 4.50 -11.85 13.66
CA SER A 186 4.88 -10.46 13.91
C SER A 186 3.94 -9.50 13.21
N CYS A 187 3.88 -8.26 13.68
CA CYS A 187 3.27 -7.15 12.97
C CYS A 187 4.33 -6.08 12.71
N SER A 188 4.37 -5.57 11.50
CA SER A 188 5.27 -4.48 11.12
C SER A 188 4.83 -3.15 11.76
N ARG A 189 5.70 -2.14 11.67
CA ARG A 189 5.44 -0.78 12.18
C ARG A 189 4.75 0.13 11.15
N HIS A 190 4.31 -0.46 10.02
CA HIS A 190 3.71 0.26 8.89
C HIS A 190 2.19 0.10 8.89
N LEU A 191 1.47 1.22 8.77
CA LEU A 191 0.01 1.30 8.71
C LEU A 191 -0.41 2.22 7.55
N CYS A 192 -1.31 1.75 6.72
CA CYS A 192 -1.99 2.59 5.72
C CYS A 192 -3.38 2.98 6.22
N TRP A 193 -3.71 4.27 6.13
CA TRP A 193 -5.02 4.77 6.51
C TRP A 193 -6.08 4.41 5.46
N PRO A 194 -7.27 3.92 5.86
CA PRO A 194 -8.40 3.74 4.96
C PRO A 194 -8.69 5.01 4.16
N GLU A 195 -8.79 4.89 2.84
CA GLU A 195 -8.97 6.00 1.89
C GLU A 195 -7.88 7.10 1.99
N GLY A 196 -6.86 6.90 2.81
CA GLY A 196 -5.79 7.86 3.09
C GLY A 196 -6.18 9.00 4.03
N TRP A 197 -7.34 8.90 4.72
CA TRP A 197 -7.79 9.90 5.68
C TRP A 197 -7.22 9.65 7.08
N TYR A 198 -6.83 10.73 7.76
CA TYR A 198 -6.28 10.68 9.10
C TYR A 198 -6.58 11.97 9.88
N HIS A 199 -6.31 11.92 11.19
CA HIS A 199 -6.41 13.04 12.12
C HIS A 199 -5.19 13.01 13.07
N PRO A 200 -4.76 14.11 13.70
CA PRO A 200 -3.69 14.06 14.70
C PRO A 200 -3.91 13.01 15.79
N ASP A 201 -5.15 12.83 16.28
CA ASP A 201 -5.47 11.77 17.24
C ASP A 201 -5.29 10.34 16.65
N TYR A 202 -5.55 10.15 15.36
CA TYR A 202 -5.30 8.88 14.68
C TYR A 202 -3.81 8.54 14.68
N ILE A 203 -2.97 9.54 14.36
CA ILE A 203 -1.50 9.40 14.37
C ILE A 203 -1.03 9.05 15.79
N ARG A 204 -1.55 9.72 16.83
CA ARG A 204 -1.24 9.45 18.24
C ARG A 204 -1.63 8.00 18.61
N ILE A 205 -2.85 7.58 18.29
CA ILE A 205 -3.34 6.21 18.56
C ILE A 205 -2.47 5.17 17.87
N ALA A 206 -2.15 5.37 16.59
CA ALA A 206 -1.29 4.46 15.84
C ALA A 206 0.11 4.36 16.48
N GLY A 207 0.68 5.49 16.89
CA GLY A 207 1.98 5.55 17.59
C GLY A 207 1.96 4.80 18.93
N GLU A 208 0.93 4.97 19.74
CA GLU A 208 0.73 4.25 21.01
C GLU A 208 0.61 2.72 20.78
N LEU A 209 0.08 2.31 19.63
CA LEU A 209 -0.02 0.91 19.21
C LEU A 209 1.24 0.40 18.48
N GLY A 210 2.30 1.22 18.38
CA GLY A 210 3.61 0.85 17.87
C GLY A 210 3.77 1.00 16.35
N PHE A 211 2.87 1.69 15.67
CA PHE A 211 3.02 2.04 14.25
C PHE A 211 3.76 3.38 14.11
N THR A 212 4.81 3.42 13.29
CA THR A 212 5.67 4.58 13.12
C THR A 212 5.76 5.08 11.69
N CYS A 213 5.39 4.25 10.72
CA CYS A 213 5.34 4.59 9.30
C CYS A 213 3.87 4.58 8.84
N LEU A 214 3.28 5.78 8.65
CA LEU A 214 1.85 5.94 8.38
C LEU A 214 1.64 6.48 6.97
N TYR A 215 0.87 5.74 6.16
CA TYR A 215 0.69 6.01 4.74
C TYR A 215 -0.64 6.67 4.44
N THR A 216 -0.59 7.69 3.57
CA THR A 216 -1.74 8.47 3.12
C THR A 216 -1.91 8.37 1.61
N THR A 217 -2.94 9.01 1.06
CA THR A 217 -3.12 9.19 -0.40
C THR A 217 -2.71 10.58 -0.87
N GLU A 218 -2.07 11.36 -0.01
CA GLU A 218 -1.56 12.68 -0.36
C GLU A 218 -0.42 12.58 -1.36
N ARG A 219 -0.40 13.52 -2.28
CA ARG A 219 0.70 13.66 -3.24
C ARG A 219 1.76 14.57 -2.66
N ARG A 220 2.82 13.99 -2.12
CA ARG A 220 3.96 14.76 -1.60
C ARG A 220 5.30 14.10 -1.92
N MET A 221 6.35 14.89 -1.85
CA MET A 221 7.71 14.38 -1.84
C MET A 221 8.03 13.88 -0.42
N ASN A 222 8.39 12.62 -0.30
CA ASN A 222 8.78 12.02 0.98
C ASN A 222 10.27 12.25 1.21
N THR A 223 10.60 12.98 2.25
CA THR A 223 12.00 13.22 2.70
C THR A 223 12.11 12.93 4.20
N PRO A 224 13.31 12.64 4.73
CA PRO A 224 13.50 12.42 6.17
C PRO A 224 12.96 13.55 7.04
N GLN A 225 13.07 14.81 6.57
CA GLN A 225 12.63 16.00 7.30
C GLN A 225 11.10 16.05 7.50
N HIS A 226 10.31 15.40 6.63
CA HIS A 226 8.86 15.34 6.78
C HIS A 226 8.40 14.29 7.81
N GLY A 227 9.31 13.43 8.28
CA GLY A 227 8.97 12.31 9.16
C GLY A 227 8.15 11.22 8.48
N ALA A 228 7.92 10.12 9.19
CA ALA A 228 7.24 8.93 8.66
C ALA A 228 5.72 8.87 9.01
N CYS A 229 5.19 9.88 9.71
CA CYS A 229 3.77 9.86 10.14
C CYS A 229 2.78 10.29 9.06
N GLN A 230 3.24 10.72 7.90
CA GLN A 230 2.42 11.20 6.78
C GLN A 230 3.08 10.88 5.44
N ILE A 231 3.36 9.61 5.18
CA ILE A 231 4.03 9.18 3.94
C ILE A 231 3.05 9.32 2.78
N GLY A 232 3.36 10.24 1.87
CA GLY A 232 2.55 10.50 0.68
C GLY A 232 2.79 9.48 -0.41
N ARG A 233 1.78 9.22 -1.25
CA ARG A 233 1.84 8.21 -2.29
C ARG A 233 1.41 8.72 -3.66
N ILE A 234 1.90 8.07 -4.69
CA ILE A 234 1.60 8.34 -6.09
C ILE A 234 0.60 7.28 -6.55
N SER A 235 -0.67 7.66 -6.67
CA SER A 235 -1.72 6.75 -7.20
C SER A 235 -1.43 6.38 -8.64
N THR A 236 -1.63 5.12 -8.99
CA THR A 236 -1.52 4.59 -10.35
C THR A 236 -2.90 4.22 -10.89
N LYS A 237 -3.12 4.42 -12.21
CA LYS A 237 -4.37 4.17 -12.92
C LYS A 237 -4.09 3.58 -14.30
N GLU A 238 -5.07 2.93 -14.93
CA GLU A 238 -4.93 2.26 -16.22
C GLU A 238 -4.31 3.12 -17.34
N ARG A 239 -4.63 4.41 -17.39
CA ARG A 239 -4.08 5.33 -18.41
C ARG A 239 -2.61 5.68 -18.22
N GLU A 240 -1.95 5.13 -17.21
CA GLU A 240 -0.63 5.52 -16.78
C GLU A 240 0.44 4.53 -17.28
N SER A 241 0.94 4.81 -18.49
CA SER A 241 2.00 4.05 -19.15
C SER A 241 3.33 4.08 -18.36
N SER A 242 4.30 3.24 -18.76
CA SER A 242 5.69 3.33 -18.27
C SER A 242 6.33 4.70 -18.49
N GLY A 243 5.95 5.41 -19.57
CA GLY A 243 6.37 6.80 -19.82
C GLY A 243 5.81 7.80 -18.80
N TRP A 244 4.55 7.60 -18.36
CA TRP A 244 3.98 8.36 -17.26
C TRP A 244 4.74 8.09 -15.95
N LEU A 245 5.00 6.83 -15.63
CA LEU A 245 5.76 6.44 -14.45
C LEU A 245 7.14 7.09 -14.41
N LYS A 246 7.87 7.04 -15.54
CA LYS A 246 9.17 7.71 -15.68
C LYS A 246 9.09 9.21 -15.34
N ARG A 247 8.10 9.93 -15.88
CA ARG A 247 7.91 11.35 -15.60
C ARG A 247 7.57 11.60 -14.13
N ARG A 248 6.70 10.77 -13.54
CA ARG A 248 6.32 10.91 -12.12
C ARG A 248 7.51 10.70 -11.20
N LEU A 249 8.25 9.62 -11.36
CA LEU A 249 9.44 9.36 -10.54
C LEU A 249 10.47 10.48 -10.68
N PHE A 250 10.68 11.02 -11.88
CA PHE A 250 11.54 12.20 -12.08
C PHE A 250 11.03 13.42 -11.28
N CYS A 251 9.75 13.74 -11.36
CA CYS A 251 9.16 14.87 -10.64
C CYS A 251 9.28 14.72 -9.12
N TYR A 252 8.98 13.54 -8.60
CA TYR A 252 8.99 13.30 -7.15
C TYR A 252 10.41 13.13 -6.55
N THR A 253 11.42 12.97 -7.38
CA THR A 253 12.84 12.96 -6.96
C THR A 253 13.54 14.27 -7.21
N THR A 254 12.87 15.27 -7.80
CA THR A 254 13.44 16.58 -8.08
C THR A 254 12.66 17.66 -7.29
N PRO A 255 13.26 18.33 -6.28
CA PRO A 255 12.56 19.19 -5.32
C PRO A 255 11.71 20.30 -5.96
N VAL A 256 12.21 20.97 -6.99
CA VAL A 256 11.49 22.07 -7.67
C VAL A 256 10.16 21.61 -8.28
N PHE A 257 10.16 20.45 -8.91
CA PHE A 257 8.94 19.91 -9.55
C PHE A 257 7.95 19.30 -8.56
N SER A 258 8.45 18.72 -7.46
CA SER A 258 7.58 18.12 -6.44
C SER A 258 6.77 19.17 -5.69
N SER A 259 7.35 20.34 -5.41
CA SER A 259 6.64 21.47 -4.78
C SER A 259 5.46 21.95 -5.62
N LEU A 260 5.62 22.03 -6.94
CA LEU A 260 4.54 22.40 -7.88
C LEU A 260 3.41 21.37 -7.93
N LEU A 261 3.74 20.07 -7.78
CA LEU A 261 2.75 18.99 -7.77
C LEU A 261 2.00 18.87 -6.43
N ALA A 262 2.63 19.26 -5.32
CA ALA A 262 2.03 19.25 -3.98
C ALA A 262 0.98 20.36 -3.78
N LEU A 263 1.06 21.46 -4.51
CA LEU A 263 0.14 22.61 -4.43
C LEU A 263 -1.33 22.28 -4.78
N HIS A 264 -1.62 21.09 -5.29
CA HIS A 264 -2.96 20.74 -5.82
C HIS A 264 -3.88 19.96 -4.88
N LYS A 265 -3.42 19.47 -3.72
CA LYS A 265 -4.28 18.79 -2.73
C LYS A 265 -3.63 18.90 -1.35
N GLY A 266 -4.27 19.64 -0.46
CA GLY A 266 -3.93 19.68 0.96
C GLY A 266 -4.09 18.32 1.66
N PRO A 267 -3.72 18.25 2.94
CA PRO A 267 -3.82 17.02 3.73
C PRO A 267 -5.27 16.54 3.81
N ARG A 268 -5.46 15.21 3.73
CA ARG A 268 -6.76 14.57 3.92
C ARG A 268 -7.02 14.35 5.41
N LEU A 269 -7.43 15.41 6.09
CA LEU A 269 -7.81 15.35 7.49
C LEU A 269 -9.27 14.89 7.62
N SER A 270 -9.55 14.04 8.61
CA SER A 270 -10.87 13.44 8.81
C SER A 270 -11.89 14.36 9.52
N TRP A 271 -11.44 15.48 10.06
CA TRP A 271 -12.33 16.45 10.72
C TRP A 271 -12.23 17.80 10.01
N ASN A 272 -13.32 18.27 9.44
CA ASN A 272 -13.66 19.66 9.16
C ASN A 272 -15.02 19.95 9.79
#